data_263a71bfe1c69bb490cda7e5360a39f7
#
_entry.id   263a71bfe1c69bb490cda7e5360a39f7
#
_cell.length_a   1.000
_cell.length_b   1.000
_cell.length_c   1.000
_cell.angle_alpha   90.00
_cell.angle_beta   90.00
_cell.angle_gamma   90.00
#
_symmetry.space_group_name_H-M   'P 1'
#
loop_
_entity.id
_entity.type
_entity.pdbx_description
1 polymer ?
#
loop_
_entity_poly.entity_id
_entity_poly.type
_entity_poly.pdbx_seq_one_letter_code
_entity_poly.pdbx_strand_id
1 'polypeptide(L)'
;ETALDLGTGTGIIPILLKTKTNGKHFTGLEIQKECADMAGRSVRYNHLVDDVEIVRGDIKEAADIFGAASFDVVTSNPPYMIGQHGLRNPDMPKAIARHEVLCNLEDVVSQASKVLKERGRFYMVHRPFRLAEIMNVLTKYRLEPKRMQLVYPYIDREPNMVLIEALKG
;
A
#
# COMPACT_ATOMS: atom_id res chain seq x y z
N GLU A 1 16.01 -4.31 -8.11
CA GLU A 1 14.73 -4.69 -7.47
C GLU A 1 13.58 -3.96 -8.16
N THR A 2 12.43 -4.61 -8.23
CA THR A 2 11.16 -4.06 -8.72
C THR A 2 10.22 -3.84 -7.54
N ALA A 3 9.45 -2.77 -7.56
CA ALA A 3 8.53 -2.45 -6.48
C ALA A 3 7.12 -2.14 -7.00
N LEU A 4 6.10 -2.55 -6.24
CA LEU A 4 4.69 -2.24 -6.47
C LEU A 4 4.12 -1.52 -5.26
N ASP A 5 3.44 -0.40 -5.48
CA ASP A 5 2.68 0.31 -4.47
C ASP A 5 1.17 0.08 -4.67
N LEU A 6 0.54 -0.58 -3.70
CA LEU A 6 -0.88 -0.92 -3.73
C LEU A 6 -1.72 0.21 -3.17
N GLY A 7 -2.59 0.79 -3.99
CA GLY A 7 -3.38 1.97 -3.65
C GLY A 7 -2.52 3.24 -3.65
N THR A 8 -1.81 3.47 -4.75
CA THR A 8 -0.78 4.51 -4.82
C THR A 8 -1.31 5.94 -4.76
N GLY A 9 -2.62 6.13 -4.91
CA GLY A 9 -3.22 7.47 -4.91
C GLY A 9 -2.62 8.34 -6.02
N THR A 10 -2.02 9.45 -5.61
CA THR A 10 -1.39 10.39 -6.55
C THR A 10 0.04 10.02 -6.95
N GLY A 11 0.51 8.81 -6.63
CA GLY A 11 1.79 8.27 -7.07
C GLY A 11 3.01 8.73 -6.28
N ILE A 12 2.81 9.28 -5.07
CA ILE A 12 3.92 9.84 -4.28
C ILE A 12 4.95 8.78 -3.87
N ILE A 13 4.50 7.58 -3.48
CA ILE A 13 5.41 6.53 -3.00
C ILE A 13 6.33 6.02 -4.12
N PRO A 14 5.85 5.56 -5.28
CA PRO A 14 6.74 5.10 -6.35
C PRO A 14 7.68 6.19 -6.86
N ILE A 15 7.23 7.44 -6.95
CA ILE A 15 8.09 8.57 -7.34
C ILE A 15 9.22 8.79 -6.31
N LEU A 16 8.89 8.80 -5.02
CA LEU A 16 9.90 8.96 -3.97
C LEU A 16 10.86 7.76 -3.89
N LEU A 17 10.36 6.55 -4.05
CA LEU A 17 11.19 5.34 -4.06
C LEU A 17 12.21 5.39 -5.20
N LYS A 18 11.81 5.81 -6.39
CA LYS A 18 12.75 5.98 -7.50
C LYS A 18 13.85 6.99 -7.19
N THR A 19 13.51 8.10 -6.55
CA THR A 19 14.51 9.15 -6.25
C THR A 19 15.40 8.85 -5.04
N LYS A 20 14.96 7.97 -4.15
CA LYS A 20 15.64 7.70 -2.86
C LYS A 20 16.28 6.32 -2.77
N THR A 21 16.09 5.45 -3.76
CA THR A 21 16.60 4.08 -3.75
C THR A 21 17.25 3.72 -5.08
N ASN A 22 17.97 2.59 -5.11
CA ASN A 22 18.60 2.04 -6.31
C ASN A 22 17.72 1.01 -7.03
N GLY A 23 16.41 1.00 -6.77
CA GLY A 23 15.47 0.14 -7.48
C GLY A 23 15.42 0.46 -8.97
N LYS A 24 15.04 -0.53 -9.77
CA LYS A 24 15.07 -0.41 -11.24
C LYS A 24 13.73 0.06 -11.81
N HIS A 25 12.63 -0.49 -11.32
CA HIS A 25 11.30 -0.18 -11.82
C HIS A 25 10.28 -0.13 -10.69
N PHE A 26 9.41 0.86 -10.73
CA PHE A 26 8.41 1.13 -9.72
C PHE A 26 7.03 1.23 -10.36
N THR A 27 6.07 0.49 -9.83
CA THR A 27 4.69 0.48 -10.32
C THR A 27 3.76 0.96 -9.23
N GLY A 28 2.82 1.82 -9.56
CA GLY A 28 1.71 2.21 -8.69
C GLY A 28 0.39 1.67 -9.23
N LEU A 29 -0.39 0.98 -8.40
CA LEU A 29 -1.74 0.51 -8.73
C LEU A 29 -2.77 1.40 -8.05
N GLU A 30 -3.72 1.96 -8.83
CA GLU A 30 -4.75 2.86 -8.32
C GLU A 30 -6.08 2.63 -9.04
N ILE A 31 -7.15 2.47 -8.27
CA ILE A 31 -8.48 2.22 -8.81
C ILE A 31 -9.19 3.50 -9.26
N GLN A 32 -8.94 4.64 -8.57
CA GLN A 32 -9.58 5.91 -8.91
C GLN A 32 -8.96 6.51 -10.16
N LYS A 33 -9.79 6.77 -11.16
CA LYS A 33 -9.36 7.35 -12.43
C LYS A 33 -8.65 8.69 -12.24
N GLU A 34 -9.21 9.57 -11.45
CA GLU A 34 -8.69 10.92 -11.22
C GLU A 34 -7.32 10.89 -10.51
N CYS A 35 -7.17 10.00 -9.52
CA CYS A 35 -5.89 9.82 -8.81
C CYS A 35 -4.84 9.19 -9.71
N ALA A 36 -5.19 8.16 -10.47
CA ALA A 36 -4.28 7.52 -11.42
C ALA A 36 -3.82 8.47 -12.53
N ASP A 37 -4.74 9.32 -13.04
CA ASP A 37 -4.41 10.36 -14.01
C ASP A 37 -3.46 11.41 -13.41
N MET A 38 -3.71 11.87 -12.20
CA MET A 38 -2.82 12.79 -11.49
C MET A 38 -1.44 12.17 -11.24
N ALA A 39 -1.40 10.91 -10.81
CA ALA A 39 -0.14 10.17 -10.64
C ALA A 39 0.65 10.09 -11.95
N GLY A 40 0.00 9.73 -13.05
CA GLY A 40 0.63 9.68 -14.37
C GLY A 40 1.16 11.04 -14.84
N ARG A 41 0.45 12.13 -14.57
CA ARG A 41 0.94 13.50 -14.84
C ARG A 41 2.16 13.84 -13.99
N SER A 42 2.15 13.45 -12.70
CA SER A 42 3.29 13.66 -11.80
C SER A 42 4.53 12.90 -12.27
N VAL A 43 4.37 11.65 -12.73
CA VAL A 43 5.46 10.86 -13.32
C VAL A 43 6.06 11.56 -14.54
N ARG A 44 5.22 12.04 -15.46
CA ARG A 44 5.69 12.79 -16.65
C ARG A 44 6.37 14.10 -16.28
N TYR A 45 5.80 14.86 -15.36
CA TYR A 45 6.35 16.14 -14.90
C TYR A 45 7.75 15.98 -14.28
N ASN A 46 7.98 14.86 -13.59
CA ASN A 46 9.28 14.55 -12.99
C ASN A 46 10.24 13.78 -13.92
N HIS A 47 9.90 13.60 -15.19
CA HIS A 47 10.72 12.89 -16.20
C HIS A 47 11.04 11.44 -15.79
N LEU A 48 10.09 10.72 -15.18
CA LEU A 48 10.28 9.37 -14.64
C LEU A 48 9.53 8.29 -15.46
N VAL A 49 9.10 8.57 -16.67
CA VAL A 49 8.28 7.66 -17.49
C VAL A 49 8.94 6.32 -17.80
N ASP A 50 10.26 6.27 -17.82
CA ASP A 50 11.03 5.05 -18.08
C ASP A 50 11.19 4.18 -16.81
N ASP A 51 10.99 4.74 -15.64
CA ASP A 51 11.27 4.10 -14.37
C ASP A 51 10.02 3.86 -13.51
N VAL A 52 8.96 4.64 -13.71
CA VAL A 52 7.74 4.62 -12.90
C VAL A 52 6.52 4.46 -13.80
N GLU A 53 5.76 3.41 -13.56
CA GLU A 53 4.50 3.12 -14.26
C GLU A 53 3.31 3.27 -13.31
N ILE A 54 2.23 3.87 -13.80
CA ILE A 54 0.95 3.93 -13.08
C ILE A 54 -0.08 3.09 -13.82
N VAL A 55 -0.61 2.09 -13.15
CA VAL A 55 -1.62 1.16 -13.67
C VAL A 55 -2.94 1.44 -12.98
N ARG A 56 -4.00 1.58 -13.76
CA ARG A 56 -5.35 1.68 -13.21
C ARG A 56 -5.95 0.29 -13.00
N GLY A 57 -6.31 -0.04 -11.76
CA GLY A 57 -6.90 -1.33 -11.42
C GLY A 57 -7.25 -1.47 -9.95
N ASP A 58 -7.98 -2.53 -9.64
CA ASP A 58 -8.36 -2.88 -8.26
C ASP A 58 -7.23 -3.68 -7.58
N ILE A 59 -6.93 -3.35 -6.33
CA ILE A 59 -5.97 -4.12 -5.51
C ILE A 59 -6.33 -5.61 -5.47
N LYS A 60 -7.62 -5.95 -5.40
CA LYS A 60 -8.09 -7.34 -5.37
C LYS A 60 -7.73 -8.16 -6.61
N GLU A 61 -7.40 -7.49 -7.70
CA GLU A 61 -7.00 -8.10 -8.98
C GLU A 61 -5.48 -7.99 -9.22
N ALA A 62 -4.70 -7.54 -8.25
CA ALA A 62 -3.26 -7.27 -8.45
C ALA A 62 -2.50 -8.49 -8.98
N ALA A 63 -2.78 -9.69 -8.46
CA ALA A 63 -2.14 -10.91 -8.94
C ALA A 63 -2.56 -11.30 -10.37
N ASP A 64 -3.78 -10.96 -10.79
CA ASP A 64 -4.25 -11.20 -12.16
C ASP A 64 -3.66 -10.17 -13.14
N ILE A 65 -3.49 -8.92 -12.69
CA ILE A 65 -2.90 -7.84 -13.48
C ILE A 65 -1.40 -8.05 -13.70
N PHE A 66 -0.65 -8.37 -12.64
CA PHE A 66 0.82 -8.39 -12.67
C PHE A 66 1.44 -9.77 -12.70
N GLY A 67 0.66 -10.82 -12.38
CA GLY A 67 1.17 -12.17 -12.17
C GLY A 67 1.70 -12.42 -10.76
N ALA A 68 1.77 -13.71 -10.40
CA ALA A 68 2.34 -14.13 -9.12
C ALA A 68 3.86 -13.95 -9.11
N ALA A 69 4.43 -13.66 -7.93
CA ALA A 69 5.88 -13.59 -7.72
C ALA A 69 6.61 -12.63 -8.72
N SER A 70 6.01 -11.46 -8.99
CA SER A 70 6.51 -10.48 -9.96
C SER A 70 7.38 -9.39 -9.34
N PHE A 71 7.21 -9.11 -8.04
CA PHE A 71 7.88 -7.99 -7.39
C PHE A 71 8.81 -8.44 -6.24
N ASP A 72 9.90 -7.70 -6.09
CA ASP A 72 10.83 -7.86 -4.97
C ASP A 72 10.34 -7.14 -3.71
N VAL A 73 9.61 -6.02 -3.92
CA VAL A 73 9.08 -5.17 -2.87
C VAL A 73 7.64 -4.80 -3.17
N VAL A 74 6.79 -4.84 -2.16
CA VAL A 74 5.42 -4.28 -2.20
C VAL A 74 5.25 -3.29 -1.07
N THR A 75 4.69 -2.12 -1.36
CA THR A 75 4.31 -1.11 -0.37
C THR A 75 2.81 -0.90 -0.37
N SER A 76 2.25 -0.48 0.75
CA SER A 76 0.88 0.02 0.83
C SER A 76 0.69 0.98 1.97
N ASN A 77 0.02 2.08 1.70
CA ASN A 77 -0.59 2.95 2.69
C ASN A 77 -2.11 2.89 2.46
N PRO A 78 -2.75 1.78 2.87
CA PRO A 78 -4.16 1.57 2.57
C PRO A 78 -5.03 2.61 3.30
N PRO A 79 -6.20 2.96 2.75
CA PRO A 79 -7.15 3.78 3.48
C PRO A 79 -7.49 3.09 4.81
N TYR A 80 -7.44 3.83 5.90
CA TYR A 80 -7.68 3.31 7.24
C TYR A 80 -9.17 3.04 7.43
N MET A 81 -9.61 1.83 7.11
CA MET A 81 -10.98 1.39 7.34
C MET A 81 -11.28 1.41 8.83
N ILE A 82 -12.24 2.20 9.23
CA ILE A 82 -12.92 2.00 10.51
C ILE A 82 -13.84 0.81 10.26
N GLY A 83 -13.55 -0.31 10.92
CA GLY A 83 -14.36 -1.53 10.79
C GLY A 83 -15.86 -1.26 10.99
N GLN A 84 -16.71 -2.19 10.60
CA GLN A 84 -18.19 -2.12 10.49
C GLN A 84 -18.96 -1.54 11.70
N HIS A 85 -18.30 -1.08 12.75
CA HIS A 85 -18.88 -0.50 13.96
C HIS A 85 -18.50 0.96 14.21
N GLY A 86 -17.77 1.62 13.32
CA GLY A 86 -17.46 3.06 13.43
C GLY A 86 -18.58 3.90 12.85
N LEU A 87 -19.08 4.86 13.63
CA LEU A 87 -20.01 5.90 13.21
C LEU A 87 -19.51 6.51 11.89
N ARG A 88 -20.32 6.41 10.84
CA ARG A 88 -20.08 7.13 9.58
C ARG A 88 -19.92 8.60 9.91
N ASN A 89 -18.75 9.16 9.65
CA ASN A 89 -18.59 10.60 9.70
C ASN A 89 -19.39 11.19 8.52
N PRO A 90 -20.47 11.95 8.76
CA PRO A 90 -21.34 12.46 7.69
C PRO A 90 -20.62 13.44 6.75
N ASP A 91 -19.45 13.96 7.14
CA ASP A 91 -18.67 14.93 6.37
C ASP A 91 -17.55 14.31 5.52
N MET A 92 -17.42 12.97 5.48
CA MET A 92 -16.46 12.32 4.59
C MET A 92 -16.85 12.49 3.12
N PRO A 93 -15.92 12.91 2.23
CA PRO A 93 -16.18 12.93 0.80
C PRO A 93 -16.62 11.54 0.31
N LYS A 94 -17.70 11.48 -0.47
CA LYS A 94 -18.28 10.22 -1.00
C LYS A 94 -17.26 9.33 -1.75
N ALA A 95 -16.20 9.91 -2.29
CA ALA A 95 -15.12 9.20 -2.95
C ALA A 95 -14.29 8.36 -1.96
N ILE A 96 -13.96 8.89 -0.77
CA ILE A 96 -13.21 8.19 0.28
C ILE A 96 -14.07 7.07 0.87
N ALA A 97 -15.37 7.33 1.12
CA ALA A 97 -16.29 6.33 1.63
C ALA A 97 -16.48 5.14 0.68
N ARG A 98 -16.45 5.34 -0.65
CA ARG A 98 -16.51 4.26 -1.65
C ARG A 98 -15.26 3.39 -1.66
N HIS A 99 -14.08 3.96 -1.43
CA HIS A 99 -12.83 3.20 -1.33
C HIS A 99 -12.80 2.28 -0.11
N GLU A 100 -13.30 2.76 1.02
CA GLU A 100 -13.38 1.99 2.26
C GLU A 100 -14.25 0.74 2.15
N VAL A 101 -15.25 0.74 1.25
CA VAL A 101 -16.12 -0.42 0.99
C VAL A 101 -15.49 -1.42 0.02
N LEU A 102 -14.55 -1.00 -0.81
CA LEU A 102 -14.05 -1.79 -1.96
C LEU A 102 -12.80 -2.64 -1.65
N CYS A 103 -12.01 -2.28 -0.63
CA CYS A 103 -10.78 -2.99 -0.29
C CYS A 103 -10.54 -2.95 1.22
N ASN A 104 -10.30 -4.11 1.82
CA ASN A 104 -9.99 -4.24 3.25
C ASN A 104 -8.52 -4.65 3.47
N LEU A 105 -8.09 -4.69 4.73
CA LEU A 105 -6.73 -5.09 5.10
C LEU A 105 -6.35 -6.47 4.56
N GLU A 106 -7.27 -7.42 4.63
CA GLU A 106 -7.04 -8.79 4.16
C GLU A 106 -6.84 -8.84 2.64
N ASP A 107 -7.59 -8.05 1.87
CA ASP A 107 -7.41 -7.91 0.42
C ASP A 107 -5.99 -7.42 0.09
N VAL A 108 -5.54 -6.36 0.76
CA VAL A 108 -4.20 -5.80 0.56
C VAL A 108 -3.10 -6.82 0.86
N VAL A 109 -3.17 -7.46 2.03
CA VAL A 109 -2.14 -8.40 2.49
C VAL A 109 -2.11 -9.67 1.63
N SER A 110 -3.28 -10.21 1.27
CA SER A 110 -3.37 -11.41 0.43
C SER A 110 -2.80 -11.15 -0.97
N GLN A 111 -3.12 -10.03 -1.58
CA GLN A 111 -2.60 -9.68 -2.89
C GLN A 111 -1.11 -9.34 -2.85
N ALA A 112 -0.65 -8.62 -1.83
CA ALA A 112 0.78 -8.38 -1.61
C ALA A 112 1.55 -9.70 -1.54
N SER A 113 1.05 -10.68 -0.77
CA SER A 113 1.67 -11.99 -0.68
C SER A 113 1.73 -12.72 -2.03
N LYS A 114 0.67 -12.66 -2.84
CA LYS A 114 0.64 -13.33 -4.16
C LYS A 114 1.64 -12.74 -5.14
N VAL A 115 1.74 -11.40 -5.22
CA VAL A 115 2.61 -10.72 -6.20
C VAL A 115 4.07 -10.64 -5.77
N LEU A 116 4.37 -10.81 -4.48
CA LEU A 116 5.74 -10.86 -3.98
C LEU A 116 6.44 -12.16 -4.38
N LYS A 117 7.69 -12.04 -4.77
CA LYS A 117 8.63 -13.17 -4.90
C LYS A 117 8.93 -13.77 -3.53
N GLU A 118 9.42 -15.01 -3.49
CA GLU A 118 9.97 -15.59 -2.27
C GLU A 118 11.06 -14.68 -1.70
N ARG A 119 11.05 -14.47 -0.38
CA ARG A 119 11.90 -13.52 0.34
C ARG A 119 11.68 -12.04 -0.05
N GLY A 120 10.62 -11.75 -0.80
CA GLY A 120 10.20 -10.37 -1.09
C GLY A 120 9.72 -9.67 0.17
N ARG A 121 9.81 -8.35 0.18
CA ARG A 121 9.53 -7.51 1.35
C ARG A 121 8.22 -6.75 1.16
N PHE A 122 7.40 -6.78 2.19
CA PHE A 122 6.19 -6.00 2.28
C PHE A 122 6.35 -4.88 3.31
N TYR A 123 6.04 -3.66 2.92
CA TYR A 123 6.04 -2.50 3.81
C TYR A 123 4.66 -1.88 3.86
N MET A 124 4.16 -1.65 5.06
CA MET A 124 2.82 -1.09 5.25
C MET A 124 2.81 -0.01 6.33
N VAL A 125 2.04 1.03 6.10
CA VAL A 125 1.66 2.03 7.11
C VAL A 125 0.24 1.73 7.55
N HIS A 126 -0.02 1.74 8.85
CA HIS A 126 -1.38 1.53 9.38
C HIS A 126 -1.58 2.21 10.74
N ARG A 127 -2.77 2.05 11.32
CA ARG A 127 -3.11 2.55 12.64
C ARG A 127 -2.74 1.55 13.73
N PRO A 128 -2.09 1.98 14.84
CA PRO A 128 -1.62 1.08 15.90
C PRO A 128 -2.72 0.30 16.62
N PHE A 129 -3.93 0.85 16.75
CA PHE A 129 -5.04 0.19 17.43
C PHE A 129 -5.51 -1.11 16.75
N ARG A 130 -5.15 -1.31 15.46
CA ARG A 130 -5.43 -2.55 14.71
C ARG A 130 -4.25 -3.53 14.69
N LEU A 131 -3.22 -3.31 15.51
CA LEU A 131 -1.97 -4.07 15.45
C LEU A 131 -2.18 -5.58 15.56
N ALA A 132 -3.04 -6.03 16.47
CA ALA A 132 -3.33 -7.46 16.64
C ALA A 132 -3.96 -8.08 15.38
N GLU A 133 -4.90 -7.39 14.76
CA GLU A 133 -5.50 -7.81 13.49
C GLU A 133 -4.45 -7.85 12.37
N ILE A 134 -3.62 -6.81 12.27
CA ILE A 134 -2.56 -6.72 11.26
C ILE A 134 -1.62 -7.92 11.37
N MET A 135 -1.13 -8.23 12.57
CA MET A 135 -0.22 -9.36 12.79
C MET A 135 -0.85 -10.70 12.42
N ASN A 136 -2.12 -10.90 12.77
CA ASN A 136 -2.85 -12.12 12.41
C ASN A 136 -3.03 -12.26 10.89
N VAL A 137 -3.38 -11.19 10.20
CA VAL A 137 -3.57 -11.21 8.75
C VAL A 137 -2.23 -11.41 8.03
N LEU A 138 -1.17 -10.76 8.44
CA LEU A 138 0.17 -10.95 7.87
C LEU A 138 0.61 -12.41 7.96
N THR A 139 0.55 -13.02 9.15
CA THR A 139 0.94 -14.42 9.35
C THR A 139 0.05 -15.41 8.59
N LYS A 140 -1.25 -15.15 8.52
CA LYS A 140 -2.20 -15.95 7.72
C LYS A 140 -1.77 -16.06 6.25
N TYR A 141 -1.23 -15.00 5.68
CA TYR A 141 -0.79 -14.95 4.28
C TYR A 141 0.72 -15.13 4.10
N ARG A 142 1.41 -15.72 5.09
CA ARG A 142 2.85 -16.02 5.03
C ARG A 142 3.73 -14.79 4.81
N LEU A 143 3.30 -13.64 5.32
CA LEU A 143 4.10 -12.45 5.47
C LEU A 143 4.55 -12.34 6.91
N GLU A 144 5.78 -12.73 7.20
CA GLU A 144 6.32 -12.73 8.57
C GLU A 144 6.76 -11.33 8.98
N PRO A 145 6.15 -10.70 9.99
CA PRO A 145 6.58 -9.40 10.48
C PRO A 145 8.02 -9.47 11.02
N LYS A 146 8.88 -8.59 10.54
CA LYS A 146 10.30 -8.53 10.93
C LYS A 146 10.66 -7.29 11.71
N ARG A 147 10.07 -6.15 11.33
CA ARG A 147 10.32 -4.88 12.00
C ARG A 147 9.03 -4.08 12.13
N MET A 148 8.95 -3.33 13.21
CA MET A 148 7.84 -2.43 13.48
C MET A 148 8.37 -1.13 14.09
N GLN A 149 7.82 -0.01 13.65
CA GLN A 149 8.12 1.30 14.20
C GLN A 149 6.82 2.05 14.50
N LEU A 150 6.65 2.48 15.73
CA LEU A 150 5.57 3.37 16.13
C LEU A 150 5.97 4.83 15.87
N VAL A 151 5.04 5.59 15.33
CA VAL A 151 5.21 7.01 15.04
C VAL A 151 4.32 7.83 15.96
N TYR A 152 4.93 8.71 16.71
CA TYR A 152 4.28 9.59 17.70
C TYR A 152 4.15 11.00 17.12
N PRO A 153 2.96 11.61 17.14
CA PRO A 153 2.79 12.99 16.69
C PRO A 153 3.48 13.98 17.63
N TYR A 154 3.51 13.65 18.93
CA TYR A 154 4.17 14.40 19.98
C TYR A 154 4.71 13.45 21.04
N ILE A 155 5.70 13.89 21.83
CA ILE A 155 6.39 13.07 22.84
C ILE A 155 5.47 12.58 23.98
N ASP A 156 4.42 13.31 24.25
CA ASP A 156 3.43 13.07 25.33
C ASP A 156 2.10 12.48 24.82
N ARG A 157 2.05 12.06 23.54
CA ARG A 157 0.85 11.48 22.94
C ARG A 157 1.06 10.00 22.58
N GLU A 158 -0.05 9.31 22.40
CA GLU A 158 -0.03 7.95 21.89
C GLU A 158 0.41 7.92 20.41
N PRO A 159 0.99 6.80 19.94
CA PRO A 159 1.35 6.67 18.54
C PRO A 159 0.10 6.72 17.65
N ASN A 160 0.19 7.42 16.54
CA ASN A 160 -0.90 7.55 15.57
C ASN A 160 -0.68 6.75 14.28
N MET A 161 0.53 6.26 14.06
CA MET A 161 0.87 5.37 12.94
C MET A 161 1.82 4.26 13.39
N VAL A 162 1.74 3.13 12.69
CA VAL A 162 2.70 2.04 12.77
C VAL A 162 3.23 1.74 11.37
N LEU A 163 4.55 1.64 11.26
CA LEU A 163 5.24 1.19 10.06
C LEU A 163 5.63 -0.26 10.29
N ILE A 164 5.32 -1.14 9.34
CA ILE A 164 5.58 -2.57 9.46
C ILE A 164 6.35 -3.04 8.23
N GLU A 165 7.41 -3.79 8.48
CA GLU A 165 8.09 -4.59 7.46
C GLU A 165 7.82 -6.07 7.72
N ALA A 166 7.40 -6.77 6.67
CA ALA A 166 7.21 -8.22 6.69
C ALA A 166 7.95 -8.86 5.52
N LEU A 167 8.39 -10.09 5.71
CA LEU A 167 9.11 -10.87 4.72
C LEU A 167 8.23 -12.04 4.26
N LYS A 168 8.14 -12.26 2.96
CA LYS A 168 7.48 -13.45 2.40
C LYS A 168 8.36 -14.68 2.57
N GLY A 169 7.81 -15.74 3.20
CA GLY A 169 8.52 -16.99 3.43
C GLY A 169 7.64 -18.12 3.88
#